data_9620b4ac137d8598314beb8e24df8a35
#
_entry.id   9620b4ac137d8598314beb8e24df8a35
#
_cell.length_a   1.000
_cell.length_b   1.000
_cell.length_c   1.000
_cell.angle_alpha   90.00
_cell.angle_beta   90.00
_cell.angle_gamma   90.00
#
_symmetry.space_group_name_H-M   'P 1'
#
loop_
_entity.id
_entity.type
_entity.pdbx_description
1 polymer ?
#
loop_
_entity_poly.entity_id
_entity_poly.type
_entity_poly.pdbx_seq_one_letter_code
_entity_poly.pdbx_strand_id
1 'polypeptide(L)'
;FSSSGTSGKCSFISQTRADLDRVTASCVKLGVHGNKLIKRDFGKRPVFLMMPPAGAHRHIEPVLSAAAQLGSKSTLMFDEPSLASSTIAMGRMRRAIADGTAKPSAIAAFQQQAAARQRHTGAMIDRFLDKLLAHRDVPVLVQGNWSLHWTLVEHARRRGVADGICHLETVITTGGGLKGTHAPADFREQIIGFYGIEPENVQNSYGMSEMIGTGPWSELAQGYAICPWIVPFALDKSGEKLLNPADGKGRVEGRFAFFDLLAEGYWGGFITGDKVTIDFSPEGPTDGLQGPLIRQVGRYADLEEGEDKLSCAGTMESYVRGMIDL
;
A
#
# COMPACT_ATOMS: atom_id res chain seq x y z
N PHE A 1 -6.24 -13.75 7.73
CA PHE A 1 -5.31 -12.67 7.40
C PHE A 1 -5.18 -11.72 8.57
N SER A 2 -4.01 -11.14 8.75
CA SER A 2 -3.77 -10.15 9.78
C SER A 2 -3.50 -8.79 9.15
N SER A 3 -4.05 -7.74 9.75
CA SER A 3 -3.53 -6.41 9.60
C SER A 3 -2.44 -6.20 10.65
N SER A 4 -1.40 -5.45 10.36
CA SER A 4 -0.41 -5.10 11.38
C SER A 4 -0.86 -3.84 12.12
N GLY A 5 -1.16 -3.93 13.40
CA GLY A 5 -1.39 -2.74 14.22
C GLY A 5 -0.11 -1.92 14.39
N THR A 6 -0.05 -0.69 13.89
CA THR A 6 0.98 0.28 14.31
C THR A 6 0.93 0.52 15.82
N SER A 7 -0.24 0.29 16.43
CA SER A 7 -0.47 0.30 17.90
C SER A 7 -0.08 -1.00 18.61
N GLY A 8 0.55 -1.96 17.91
CA GLY A 8 0.90 -3.27 18.48
C GLY A 8 -0.27 -4.26 18.61
N LYS A 9 -1.45 -3.92 18.13
CA LYS A 9 -2.60 -4.82 18.03
C LYS A 9 -2.82 -5.18 16.56
N CYS A 10 -2.78 -6.48 16.22
CA CYS A 10 -3.14 -6.96 14.90
C CYS A 10 -4.64 -7.18 14.83
N SER A 11 -5.30 -6.68 13.81
CA SER A 11 -6.66 -7.11 13.46
C SER A 11 -6.59 -8.39 12.64
N PHE A 12 -7.48 -9.31 12.90
CA PHE A 12 -7.63 -10.53 12.10
C PHE A 12 -8.90 -10.41 11.27
N ILE A 13 -8.74 -10.53 9.95
CA ILE A 13 -9.86 -10.53 9.00
C ILE A 13 -10.00 -11.95 8.48
N SER A 14 -11.12 -12.59 8.80
CA SER A 14 -11.49 -13.86 8.21
C SER A 14 -11.95 -13.62 6.76
N GLN A 15 -11.49 -14.46 5.84
CA GLN A 15 -11.90 -14.40 4.45
C GLN A 15 -12.09 -15.81 3.91
N THR A 16 -13.10 -15.98 3.10
CA THR A 16 -13.33 -17.21 2.34
C THR A 16 -12.44 -17.24 1.09
N ARG A 17 -12.36 -18.39 0.43
CA ARG A 17 -11.71 -18.49 -0.87
C ARG A 17 -12.41 -17.59 -1.90
N ALA A 18 -13.73 -17.51 -1.86
CA ALA A 18 -14.50 -16.65 -2.74
C ALA A 18 -14.17 -15.16 -2.55
N ASP A 19 -13.93 -14.69 -1.32
CA ASP A 19 -13.47 -13.32 -1.07
C ASP A 19 -12.11 -13.07 -1.73
N LEU A 20 -11.17 -14.01 -1.62
CA LEU A 20 -9.84 -13.87 -2.27
C LEU A 20 -9.93 -13.88 -3.80
N ASP A 21 -10.80 -14.70 -4.37
CA ASP A 21 -11.02 -14.73 -5.81
C ASP A 21 -11.62 -13.40 -6.30
N ARG A 22 -12.52 -12.77 -5.53
CA ARG A 22 -13.03 -11.42 -5.81
C ARG A 22 -11.93 -10.36 -5.70
N VAL A 23 -11.05 -10.43 -4.70
CA VAL A 23 -9.91 -9.53 -4.61
C VAL A 23 -8.99 -9.68 -5.82
N THR A 24 -8.71 -10.91 -6.24
CA THR A 24 -7.90 -11.19 -7.44
C THR A 24 -8.56 -10.59 -8.69
N ALA A 25 -9.85 -10.84 -8.89
CA ALA A 25 -10.60 -10.29 -10.03
C ALA A 25 -10.62 -8.76 -10.01
N SER A 26 -10.73 -8.16 -8.82
CA SER A 26 -10.65 -6.71 -8.63
C SER A 26 -9.25 -6.19 -9.01
N CYS A 27 -8.18 -6.83 -8.56
CA CYS A 27 -6.81 -6.45 -8.91
C CYS A 27 -6.57 -6.49 -10.43
N VAL A 28 -7.07 -7.51 -11.13
CA VAL A 28 -6.97 -7.61 -12.59
C VAL A 28 -7.75 -6.47 -13.27
N LYS A 29 -9.00 -6.24 -12.87
CA LYS A 29 -9.83 -5.17 -13.44
C LYS A 29 -9.21 -3.78 -13.22
N LEU A 30 -8.70 -3.53 -12.03
CA LEU A 30 -8.05 -2.27 -11.69
C LEU A 30 -6.74 -2.07 -12.44
N GLY A 31 -5.96 -3.15 -12.66
CA GLY A 31 -4.78 -3.11 -13.51
C GLY A 31 -5.13 -2.70 -14.94
N VAL A 32 -6.14 -3.34 -15.54
CA VAL A 32 -6.63 -2.99 -16.88
C VAL A 32 -7.17 -1.55 -16.95
N HIS A 33 -7.93 -1.12 -15.93
CA HIS A 33 -8.45 0.24 -15.88
C HIS A 33 -7.34 1.27 -15.68
N GLY A 34 -6.41 1.01 -14.78
CA GLY A 34 -5.24 1.87 -14.55
C GLY A 34 -4.40 2.04 -15.80
N ASN A 35 -4.22 0.98 -16.62
CA ASN A 35 -3.55 1.08 -17.91
C ASN A 35 -4.22 2.08 -18.86
N LYS A 36 -5.55 2.09 -18.88
CA LYS A 36 -6.30 3.06 -19.70
C LYS A 36 -6.09 4.49 -19.20
N LEU A 37 -6.09 4.69 -17.88
CA LEU A 37 -5.90 6.01 -17.27
C LEU A 37 -4.53 6.60 -17.61
N ILE A 38 -3.48 5.78 -17.55
CA ILE A 38 -2.10 6.19 -17.87
C ILE A 38 -1.76 6.00 -19.35
N LYS A 39 -2.72 5.57 -20.20
CA LYS A 39 -2.55 5.32 -21.63
C LYS A 39 -1.36 4.36 -21.95
N ARG A 40 -1.17 3.35 -21.11
CA ARG A 40 -0.14 2.32 -21.25
C ARG A 40 -0.77 0.93 -21.30
N ASP A 41 -0.15 0.06 -22.04
CA ASP A 41 -0.49 -1.36 -22.04
C ASP A 41 0.57 -2.13 -21.25
N PHE A 42 0.16 -2.82 -20.20
CA PHE A 42 1.07 -3.71 -19.47
C PHE A 42 1.50 -4.93 -20.27
N GLY A 43 0.79 -5.25 -21.34
CA GLY A 43 0.92 -6.35 -22.25
C GLY A 43 2.20 -7.19 -22.12
N LYS A 44 2.20 -8.24 -21.32
CA LYS A 44 3.28 -9.22 -21.14
C LYS A 44 4.65 -8.65 -20.72
N ARG A 45 4.68 -7.48 -20.08
CA ARG A 45 5.92 -6.91 -19.54
C ARG A 45 6.42 -7.73 -18.36
N PRO A 46 7.74 -7.79 -18.11
CA PRO A 46 8.27 -8.32 -16.86
C PRO A 46 7.72 -7.52 -15.67
N VAL A 47 7.32 -8.23 -14.61
CA VAL A 47 6.71 -7.63 -13.42
C VAL A 47 7.65 -7.79 -12.24
N PHE A 48 7.96 -6.68 -11.59
CA PHE A 48 8.77 -6.61 -10.39
C PHE A 48 7.88 -6.30 -9.19
N LEU A 49 7.74 -7.23 -8.26
CA LEU A 49 6.84 -7.12 -7.11
C LEU A 49 7.64 -6.97 -5.82
N MET A 50 7.49 -5.85 -5.14
CA MET A 50 8.13 -5.58 -3.86
C MET A 50 7.36 -6.26 -2.73
N MET A 51 7.24 -7.58 -2.79
CA MET A 51 6.50 -8.38 -1.82
C MET A 51 7.10 -9.78 -1.66
N PRO A 52 6.75 -10.51 -0.58
CA PRO A 52 7.11 -11.90 -0.40
C PRO A 52 6.27 -12.85 -1.27
N PRO A 53 6.73 -14.12 -1.46
CA PRO A 53 6.01 -15.12 -2.26
C PRO A 53 4.72 -15.62 -1.61
N ALA A 54 4.59 -15.47 -0.30
CA ALA A 54 3.42 -15.86 0.49
C ALA A 54 3.39 -15.09 1.81
N GLY A 55 2.24 -15.09 2.49
CA GLY A 55 2.16 -14.50 3.81
C GLY A 55 0.73 -14.27 4.29
N ALA A 56 0.64 -13.78 5.53
CA ALA A 56 -0.63 -13.50 6.17
C ALA A 56 -1.31 -12.22 5.67
N HIS A 57 -0.63 -11.43 4.83
CA HIS A 57 -1.23 -10.23 4.28
C HIS A 57 -2.17 -10.58 3.13
N ARG A 58 -3.39 -10.07 3.22
CA ARG A 58 -4.50 -10.35 2.29
C ARG A 58 -4.16 -10.16 0.82
N HIS A 59 -3.39 -9.13 0.49
CA HIS A 59 -3.13 -8.78 -0.91
C HIS A 59 -2.02 -9.62 -1.57
N ILE A 60 -1.25 -10.41 -0.84
CA ILE A 60 -0.11 -11.14 -1.41
C ILE A 60 -0.58 -12.11 -2.50
N GLU A 61 -1.43 -13.06 -2.15
CA GLU A 61 -1.91 -14.07 -3.10
C GLU A 61 -2.70 -13.44 -4.27
N PRO A 62 -3.68 -12.54 -4.04
CA PRO A 62 -4.40 -11.87 -5.11
C PRO A 62 -3.52 -11.07 -6.07
N VAL A 63 -2.54 -10.33 -5.56
CA VAL A 63 -1.62 -9.54 -6.40
C VAL A 63 -0.72 -10.45 -7.22
N LEU A 64 -0.17 -11.52 -6.65
CA LEU A 64 0.61 -12.51 -7.39
C LEU A 64 -0.20 -13.16 -8.50
N SER A 65 -1.44 -13.54 -8.20
CA SER A 65 -2.36 -14.13 -9.18
C SER A 65 -2.74 -13.14 -10.28
N ALA A 66 -3.01 -11.88 -9.94
CA ALA A 66 -3.30 -10.83 -10.91
C ALA A 66 -2.08 -10.51 -11.79
N ALA A 67 -0.89 -10.44 -11.21
CA ALA A 67 0.35 -10.20 -11.95
C ALA A 67 0.64 -11.33 -12.95
N ALA A 68 0.34 -12.59 -12.59
CA ALA A 68 0.46 -13.73 -13.49
C ALA A 68 -0.51 -13.68 -14.67
N GLN A 69 -1.66 -13.02 -14.51
CA GLN A 69 -2.65 -12.83 -15.57
C GLN A 69 -2.33 -11.63 -16.48
N LEU A 70 -1.78 -10.56 -15.92
CA LEU A 70 -1.54 -9.29 -16.61
C LEU A 70 -0.13 -9.16 -17.19
N GLY A 71 0.85 -9.78 -16.54
CA GLY A 71 2.25 -9.67 -16.92
C GLY A 71 2.82 -10.95 -17.54
N SER A 72 4.12 -10.97 -17.79
CA SER A 72 4.82 -12.15 -18.26
C SER A 72 5.44 -12.92 -17.10
N LYS A 73 6.62 -12.53 -16.65
CA LYS A 73 7.38 -13.17 -15.58
C LYS A 73 7.49 -12.24 -14.39
N SER A 74 7.13 -12.73 -13.20
CA SER A 74 7.25 -11.96 -11.96
C SER A 74 8.60 -12.20 -11.28
N THR A 75 9.21 -11.11 -10.82
CA THR A 75 10.39 -11.10 -9.96
C THR A 75 9.99 -10.54 -8.60
N LEU A 76 10.20 -11.31 -7.55
CA LEU A 76 9.86 -10.90 -6.18
C LEU A 76 11.07 -10.25 -5.50
N MET A 77 10.81 -9.24 -4.65
CA MET A 77 11.84 -8.59 -3.85
C MET A 77 12.30 -9.51 -2.70
N PHE A 78 11.37 -10.22 -2.08
CA PHE A 78 11.65 -11.12 -0.98
C PHE A 78 11.46 -12.57 -1.44
N ASP A 79 12.33 -13.46 -0.97
CA ASP A 79 12.31 -14.89 -1.29
C ASP A 79 11.69 -15.75 -0.17
N GLU A 80 11.43 -15.17 1.00
CA GLU A 80 10.84 -15.84 2.15
C GLU A 80 9.39 -15.40 2.41
N PRO A 81 8.53 -16.33 2.89
CA PRO A 81 7.17 -15.98 3.28
C PRO A 81 7.12 -15.02 4.48
N SER A 82 6.15 -14.10 4.47
CA SER A 82 5.85 -13.25 5.63
C SER A 82 4.93 -14.00 6.61
N LEU A 83 5.47 -14.50 7.70
CA LEU A 83 4.72 -15.26 8.71
C LEU A 83 4.04 -14.32 9.71
N ALA A 84 2.73 -14.50 9.93
CA ALA A 84 1.98 -13.75 10.94
C ALA A 84 2.57 -13.92 12.36
N SER A 85 3.04 -15.11 12.69
CA SER A 85 3.68 -15.41 13.97
C SER A 85 4.91 -14.55 14.23
N SER A 86 5.74 -14.31 13.21
CA SER A 86 6.93 -13.45 13.31
C SER A 86 6.53 -12.00 13.54
N THR A 87 5.55 -11.48 12.80
CA THR A 87 5.03 -10.11 12.96
C THR A 87 4.45 -9.89 14.36
N ILE A 88 3.66 -10.86 14.86
CA ILE A 88 3.06 -10.81 16.20
C ILE A 88 4.14 -10.85 17.27
N ALA A 89 5.13 -11.73 17.13
CA ALA A 89 6.24 -11.85 18.10
C ALA A 89 7.06 -10.55 18.18
N MET A 90 7.35 -9.93 17.03
CA MET A 90 8.03 -8.63 16.97
C MET A 90 7.22 -7.53 17.63
N GLY A 91 5.91 -7.44 17.35
CA GLY A 91 5.03 -6.44 17.95
C GLY A 91 4.93 -6.58 19.47
N ARG A 92 4.86 -7.83 19.98
CA ARG A 92 4.89 -8.11 21.42
C ARG A 92 6.20 -7.68 22.09
N MET A 93 7.35 -7.98 21.44
CA MET A 93 8.65 -7.61 21.98
C MET A 93 8.83 -6.08 22.01
N ARG A 94 8.46 -5.37 20.94
CA ARG A 94 8.51 -3.90 20.91
C ARG A 94 7.67 -3.28 22.03
N ARG A 95 6.46 -3.79 22.24
CA ARG A 95 5.62 -3.35 23.34
C ARG A 95 6.27 -3.62 24.69
N ALA A 96 6.76 -4.82 24.92
CA ALA A 96 7.44 -5.17 26.18
C ALA A 96 8.68 -4.28 26.45
N ILE A 97 9.39 -3.85 25.41
CA ILE A 97 10.49 -2.89 25.51
C ILE A 97 9.94 -1.50 25.88
N ALA A 98 8.92 -1.02 25.18
CA ALA A 98 8.31 0.29 25.44
C ALA A 98 7.70 0.38 26.86
N ASP A 99 7.08 -0.70 27.35
CA ASP A 99 6.48 -0.81 28.67
C ASP A 99 7.52 -1.10 29.78
N GLY A 100 8.81 -1.25 29.43
CA GLY A 100 9.89 -1.58 30.38
C GLY A 100 9.78 -2.98 31.00
N THR A 101 8.97 -3.88 30.44
CA THR A 101 8.73 -5.22 30.98
C THR A 101 9.65 -6.31 30.35
N ALA A 102 10.37 -5.96 29.29
CA ALA A 102 11.28 -6.88 28.62
C ALA A 102 12.57 -7.10 29.42
N LYS A 103 13.01 -8.35 29.54
CA LYS A 103 14.27 -8.68 30.20
C LYS A 103 15.46 -8.23 29.33
N PRO A 104 16.57 -7.74 29.93
CA PRO A 104 17.76 -7.30 29.16
C PRO A 104 18.29 -8.35 28.19
N SER A 105 18.31 -9.62 28.59
CA SER A 105 18.74 -10.72 27.72
C SER A 105 17.80 -10.93 26.52
N ALA A 106 16.50 -10.74 26.69
CA ALA A 106 15.53 -10.82 25.60
C ALA A 106 15.68 -9.64 24.63
N ILE A 107 15.95 -8.43 25.14
CA ILE A 107 16.24 -7.24 24.32
C ILE A 107 17.50 -7.48 23.47
N ALA A 108 18.60 -7.95 24.09
CA ALA A 108 19.85 -8.23 23.36
C ALA A 108 19.65 -9.28 22.26
N ALA A 109 18.96 -10.39 22.58
CA ALA A 109 18.64 -11.42 21.58
C ALA A 109 17.77 -10.88 20.43
N PHE A 110 16.77 -10.04 20.75
CA PHE A 110 15.92 -9.41 19.76
C PHE A 110 16.70 -8.46 18.84
N GLN A 111 17.59 -7.63 19.40
CA GLN A 111 18.47 -6.73 18.63
C GLN A 111 19.40 -7.51 17.72
N GLN A 112 20.01 -8.59 18.21
CA GLN A 112 20.87 -9.44 17.38
C GLN A 112 20.12 -10.09 16.22
N GLN A 113 18.91 -10.61 16.47
CA GLN A 113 18.05 -11.17 15.43
C GLN A 113 17.62 -10.12 14.44
N ALA A 114 17.29 -8.91 14.89
CA ALA A 114 16.92 -7.81 14.02
C ALA A 114 18.05 -7.38 13.10
N ALA A 115 19.28 -7.24 13.64
CA ALA A 115 20.45 -6.92 12.82
C ALA A 115 20.76 -8.01 11.78
N ALA A 116 20.55 -9.29 12.11
CA ALA A 116 20.70 -10.39 11.16
C ALA A 116 19.64 -10.32 10.05
N ARG A 117 18.38 -10.09 10.42
CA ARG A 117 17.27 -9.88 9.46
C ARG A 117 17.52 -8.69 8.55
N GLN A 118 17.97 -7.56 9.10
CA GLN A 118 18.27 -6.36 8.33
C GLN A 118 19.33 -6.61 7.25
N ARG A 119 20.41 -7.32 7.59
CA ARG A 119 21.43 -7.71 6.60
C ARG A 119 20.86 -8.62 5.52
N HIS A 120 20.03 -9.59 5.89
CA HIS A 120 19.41 -10.52 4.97
C HIS A 120 18.44 -9.79 4.02
N THR A 121 17.59 -8.93 4.57
CA THR A 121 16.65 -8.09 3.79
C THR A 121 17.41 -7.14 2.85
N GLY A 122 18.49 -6.52 3.32
CA GLY A 122 19.35 -5.69 2.48
C GLY A 122 19.89 -6.44 1.26
N ALA A 123 20.38 -7.68 1.48
CA ALA A 123 20.85 -8.52 0.39
C ALA A 123 19.73 -8.92 -0.60
N MET A 124 18.48 -9.11 -0.13
CA MET A 124 17.35 -9.36 -1.01
C MET A 124 17.02 -8.13 -1.87
N ILE A 125 17.01 -6.94 -1.27
CA ILE A 125 16.77 -5.67 -1.97
C ILE A 125 17.87 -5.44 -3.01
N ASP A 126 19.13 -5.70 -2.67
CA ASP A 126 20.25 -5.57 -3.60
C ASP A 126 20.11 -6.52 -4.80
N ARG A 127 19.74 -7.78 -4.57
CA ARG A 127 19.48 -8.74 -5.67
C ARG A 127 18.29 -8.32 -6.55
N PHE A 128 17.25 -7.74 -5.94
CA PHE A 128 16.11 -7.22 -6.68
C PHE A 128 16.52 -6.03 -7.56
N LEU A 129 17.32 -5.11 -7.02
CA LEU A 129 17.88 -3.98 -7.75
C LEU A 129 18.75 -4.45 -8.92
N ASP A 130 19.63 -5.42 -8.71
CA ASP A 130 20.48 -5.96 -9.78
C ASP A 130 19.65 -6.57 -10.93
N LYS A 131 18.57 -7.28 -10.59
CA LYS A 131 17.64 -7.80 -11.59
C LYS A 131 16.90 -6.69 -12.33
N LEU A 132 16.51 -5.62 -11.63
CA LEU A 132 15.85 -4.47 -12.24
C LEU A 132 16.79 -3.75 -13.21
N LEU A 133 18.04 -3.52 -12.80
CA LEU A 133 19.09 -2.92 -13.65
C LEU A 133 19.38 -3.75 -14.90
N ALA A 134 19.31 -5.08 -14.80
CA ALA A 134 19.46 -5.96 -15.96
C ALA A 134 18.30 -5.85 -16.97
N HIS A 135 17.20 -5.20 -16.62
CA HIS A 135 16.03 -4.94 -17.49
C HIS A 135 15.89 -3.47 -17.89
N ARG A 136 16.94 -2.65 -17.69
CA ARG A 136 16.91 -1.22 -17.96
C ARG A 136 16.49 -0.82 -19.37
N ASP A 137 16.72 -1.67 -20.35
CA ASP A 137 16.47 -1.40 -21.77
C ASP A 137 15.08 -1.88 -22.24
N VAL A 138 14.29 -2.45 -21.33
CA VAL A 138 12.94 -2.92 -21.63
C VAL A 138 11.92 -2.34 -20.64
N PRO A 139 10.71 -1.98 -21.10
CA PRO A 139 9.69 -1.49 -20.19
C PRO A 139 9.23 -2.61 -19.25
N VAL A 140 9.22 -2.31 -17.96
CA VAL A 140 8.77 -3.21 -16.89
C VAL A 140 7.61 -2.59 -16.11
N LEU A 141 6.94 -3.42 -15.31
CA LEU A 141 6.03 -2.98 -14.26
C LEU A 141 6.69 -3.19 -12.91
N VAL A 142 6.82 -2.14 -12.10
CA VAL A 142 7.34 -2.24 -10.72
C VAL A 142 6.23 -1.89 -9.75
N GLN A 143 5.83 -2.85 -8.92
CA GLN A 143 4.75 -2.70 -7.95
C GLN A 143 5.25 -2.72 -6.52
N GLY A 144 4.92 -1.67 -5.77
CA GLY A 144 5.23 -1.54 -4.35
C GLY A 144 4.34 -0.48 -3.70
N ASN A 145 4.56 -0.20 -2.43
CA ASN A 145 4.05 1.01 -1.79
C ASN A 145 5.13 2.10 -1.81
N TRP A 146 4.76 3.34 -1.50
CA TRP A 146 5.70 4.45 -1.51
C TRP A 146 6.93 4.22 -0.62
N SER A 147 6.77 3.62 0.56
CA SER A 147 7.91 3.36 1.46
C SER A 147 8.88 2.32 0.90
N LEU A 148 8.39 1.30 0.18
CA LEU A 148 9.26 0.31 -0.46
C LEU A 148 10.01 0.88 -1.66
N HIS A 149 9.35 1.70 -2.48
CA HIS A 149 10.04 2.41 -3.55
C HIS A 149 11.13 3.32 -2.97
N TRP A 150 10.84 4.05 -1.89
CA TRP A 150 11.85 4.88 -1.23
C TRP A 150 13.01 4.06 -0.66
N THR A 151 12.73 2.94 -0.01
CA THR A 151 13.76 2.01 0.48
C THR A 151 14.68 1.55 -0.66
N LEU A 152 14.12 1.24 -1.83
CA LEU A 152 14.91 0.84 -3.00
C LEU A 152 15.81 1.99 -3.48
N VAL A 153 15.32 3.23 -3.52
CA VAL A 153 16.11 4.43 -3.84
C VAL A 153 17.29 4.59 -2.88
N GLU A 154 17.05 4.48 -1.58
CA GLU A 154 18.10 4.59 -0.57
C GLU A 154 19.17 3.49 -0.70
N HIS A 155 18.74 2.23 -0.98
CA HIS A 155 19.67 1.14 -1.24
C HIS A 155 20.51 1.39 -2.50
N ALA A 156 19.89 1.83 -3.58
CA ALA A 156 20.57 2.17 -4.82
C ALA A 156 21.61 3.28 -4.62
N ARG A 157 21.24 4.35 -3.93
CA ARG A 157 22.13 5.48 -3.63
C ARG A 157 23.32 5.07 -2.77
N ARG A 158 23.13 4.23 -1.75
CA ARG A 158 24.24 3.68 -0.95
C ARG A 158 25.21 2.85 -1.77
N ARG A 159 24.75 2.24 -2.85
CA ARG A 159 25.57 1.48 -3.80
C ARG A 159 26.17 2.35 -4.92
N GLY A 160 25.93 3.66 -4.93
CA GLY A 160 26.40 4.57 -5.97
C GLY A 160 25.69 4.39 -7.32
N VAL A 161 24.49 3.81 -7.35
CA VAL A 161 23.69 3.68 -8.57
C VAL A 161 23.09 5.06 -8.89
N ALA A 162 23.34 5.53 -10.13
CA ALA A 162 22.79 6.78 -10.62
C ALA A 162 21.28 6.65 -10.91
N ASP A 163 20.58 7.78 -10.89
CA ASP A 163 19.17 7.86 -11.29
C ASP A 163 18.98 7.52 -12.78
N GLY A 164 17.75 7.27 -13.21
CA GLY A 164 17.40 6.87 -14.57
C GLY A 164 17.64 5.38 -14.85
N ILE A 165 17.28 4.51 -13.91
CA ILE A 165 17.59 3.07 -13.98
C ILE A 165 16.69 2.24 -14.89
N CYS A 166 15.58 2.79 -15.39
CA CYS A 166 14.58 2.03 -16.14
C CYS A 166 14.34 2.61 -17.53
N HIS A 167 13.71 1.82 -18.39
CA HIS A 167 13.18 2.29 -19.66
C HIS A 167 12.08 3.34 -19.44
N LEU A 168 12.00 4.36 -20.30
CA LEU A 168 11.06 5.48 -20.20
C LEU A 168 9.58 5.05 -20.09
N GLU A 169 9.22 3.93 -20.72
CA GLU A 169 7.86 3.39 -20.68
C GLU A 169 7.63 2.45 -19.48
N THR A 170 8.57 2.33 -18.55
CA THR A 170 8.35 1.59 -17.32
C THR A 170 7.23 2.25 -16.53
N VAL A 171 6.38 1.43 -15.92
CA VAL A 171 5.30 1.88 -15.06
C VAL A 171 5.58 1.46 -13.64
N ILE A 172 5.42 2.38 -12.70
CA ILE A 172 5.39 2.03 -11.28
C ILE A 172 3.96 2.08 -10.77
N THR A 173 3.56 1.08 -10.00
CA THR A 173 2.29 1.10 -9.27
C THR A 173 2.56 1.26 -7.79
N THR A 174 1.82 2.15 -7.16
CA THR A 174 2.06 2.52 -5.79
C THR A 174 0.76 2.83 -5.05
N GLY A 175 0.85 3.01 -3.75
CA GLY A 175 -0.27 3.38 -2.89
C GLY A 175 0.17 3.43 -1.44
N GLY A 176 -0.76 3.77 -0.56
CA GLY A 176 -0.48 3.98 0.86
C GLY A 176 0.40 5.20 1.13
N GLY A 177 0.70 5.45 2.40
CA GLY A 177 1.60 6.51 2.85
C GLY A 177 2.98 5.98 3.19
N LEU A 178 3.83 6.86 3.70
CA LEU A 178 5.18 6.50 4.18
C LEU A 178 5.16 5.73 5.50
N LYS A 179 4.05 5.81 6.27
CA LYS A 179 3.77 5.06 7.51
C LYS A 179 4.97 5.02 8.49
N GLY A 180 5.63 6.19 8.70
CA GLY A 180 6.79 6.40 9.57
C GLY A 180 8.14 6.08 8.93
N THR A 181 8.20 5.75 7.65
CA THR A 181 9.44 5.85 6.89
C THR A 181 9.82 7.31 6.77
N HIS A 182 11.02 7.67 7.21
CA HIS A 182 11.54 9.01 7.02
C HIS A 182 11.93 9.20 5.57
N ALA A 183 11.27 10.14 4.91
CA ALA A 183 11.59 10.54 3.55
C ALA A 183 11.47 12.06 3.43
N PRO A 184 12.20 12.71 2.53
CA PRO A 184 12.08 14.14 2.29
C PRO A 184 10.70 14.47 1.69
N ALA A 185 10.31 15.75 1.74
CA ALA A 185 8.99 16.18 1.25
C ALA A 185 8.79 15.87 -0.25
N ASP A 186 9.87 15.92 -1.04
CA ASP A 186 9.91 15.65 -2.48
C ASP A 186 10.26 14.20 -2.82
N PHE A 187 10.01 13.26 -1.90
CA PHE A 187 10.36 11.84 -2.11
C PHE A 187 9.71 11.21 -3.35
N ARG A 188 8.54 11.69 -3.76
CA ARG A 188 7.83 11.17 -4.94
C ARG A 188 8.57 11.55 -6.21
N GLU A 189 8.95 12.79 -6.33
CA GLU A 189 9.76 13.34 -7.43
C GLU A 189 11.12 12.62 -7.50
N GLN A 190 11.73 12.37 -6.35
CA GLN A 190 12.99 11.63 -6.27
C GLN A 190 12.83 10.16 -6.70
N ILE A 191 11.72 9.51 -6.36
CA ILE A 191 11.42 8.14 -6.82
C ILE A 191 11.22 8.14 -8.35
N ILE A 192 10.46 9.07 -8.90
CA ILE A 192 10.21 9.21 -10.34
C ILE A 192 11.53 9.43 -11.08
N GLY A 193 12.36 10.36 -10.61
CA GLY A 193 13.69 10.62 -11.15
C GLY A 193 14.62 9.40 -11.07
N PHE A 194 14.59 8.68 -9.96
CA PHE A 194 15.37 7.46 -9.78
C PHE A 194 15.02 6.39 -10.84
N TYR A 195 13.73 6.17 -11.09
CA TYR A 195 13.32 5.27 -12.17
C TYR A 195 13.60 5.83 -13.57
N GLY A 196 13.68 7.15 -13.74
CA GLY A 196 13.86 7.82 -15.03
C GLY A 196 12.59 7.78 -15.88
N ILE A 197 11.44 7.86 -15.26
CA ILE A 197 10.12 7.78 -15.92
C ILE A 197 9.38 9.11 -15.85
N GLU A 198 8.38 9.28 -16.70
CA GLU A 198 7.47 10.42 -16.63
C GLU A 198 6.43 10.25 -15.50
N PRO A 199 5.95 11.34 -14.87
CA PRO A 199 4.94 11.29 -13.82
C PRO A 199 3.67 10.52 -14.23
N GLU A 200 3.29 10.56 -15.50
CA GLU A 200 2.14 9.85 -16.08
C GLU A 200 2.30 8.33 -16.04
N ASN A 201 3.51 7.82 -15.86
CA ASN A 201 3.78 6.40 -15.71
C ASN A 201 3.68 5.92 -14.25
N VAL A 202 3.22 6.79 -13.34
CA VAL A 202 2.95 6.44 -11.94
C VAL A 202 1.47 6.14 -11.77
N GLN A 203 1.15 4.89 -11.49
CA GLN A 203 -0.20 4.48 -11.14
C GLN A 203 -0.35 4.45 -9.61
N ASN A 204 -0.88 5.52 -9.05
CA ASN A 204 -1.19 5.57 -7.63
C ASN A 204 -2.59 5.03 -7.33
N SER A 205 -2.78 4.42 -6.15
CA SER A 205 -4.07 3.89 -5.74
C SER A 205 -4.32 4.07 -4.25
N TYR A 206 -5.59 4.18 -3.88
CA TYR A 206 -6.07 4.19 -2.51
C TYR A 206 -6.83 2.91 -2.20
N GLY A 207 -6.52 2.29 -1.08
CA GLY A 207 -7.21 1.10 -0.59
C GLY A 207 -6.62 0.61 0.73
N MET A 208 -7.25 -0.39 1.29
CA MET A 208 -6.85 -0.99 2.57
C MET A 208 -7.17 -2.48 2.59
N SER A 209 -6.64 -3.18 3.60
CA SER A 209 -6.84 -4.63 3.73
C SER A 209 -8.30 -5.02 3.99
N GLU A 210 -9.10 -4.10 4.44
CA GLU A 210 -10.52 -4.27 4.76
C GLU A 210 -11.44 -4.12 3.54
N MET A 211 -10.93 -3.59 2.42
CA MET A 211 -11.70 -3.38 1.17
C MET A 211 -11.39 -4.43 0.12
N ILE A 212 -12.40 -4.90 -0.60
CA ILE A 212 -12.21 -5.67 -1.84
C ILE A 212 -11.98 -4.68 -2.99
N GLY A 213 -10.71 -4.50 -3.34
CA GLY A 213 -10.25 -3.60 -4.39
C GLY A 213 -9.57 -2.34 -3.88
N THR A 214 -9.02 -1.59 -4.82
CA THR A 214 -8.37 -0.29 -4.60
C THR A 214 -8.84 0.68 -5.67
N GLY A 215 -8.95 1.95 -5.35
CA GLY A 215 -9.32 3.00 -6.29
C GLY A 215 -8.08 3.63 -6.93
N PRO A 216 -7.92 3.59 -8.26
CA PRO A 216 -6.82 4.28 -8.92
C PRO A 216 -7.01 5.80 -8.86
N TRP A 217 -5.88 6.51 -8.81
CA TRP A 217 -5.85 7.96 -8.97
C TRP A 217 -6.07 8.34 -10.44
N SER A 218 -6.89 9.32 -10.68
CA SER A 218 -7.03 9.97 -11.98
C SER A 218 -6.48 11.40 -11.93
N GLU A 219 -5.49 11.71 -12.76
CA GLU A 219 -4.96 13.06 -12.89
C GLU A 219 -6.00 14.01 -13.48
N LEU A 220 -6.84 13.55 -14.41
CA LEU A 220 -7.87 14.36 -15.01
C LEU A 220 -8.98 14.70 -14.01
N ALA A 221 -9.42 13.69 -13.24
CA ALA A 221 -10.45 13.86 -12.23
C ALA A 221 -9.92 14.42 -10.91
N GLN A 222 -8.60 14.46 -10.70
CA GLN A 222 -7.94 14.88 -9.46
C GLN A 222 -8.53 14.19 -8.23
N GLY A 223 -8.61 12.85 -8.30
CA GLY A 223 -9.16 12.05 -7.21
C GLY A 223 -9.00 10.55 -7.43
N TYR A 224 -9.12 9.82 -6.33
CA TYR A 224 -9.16 8.36 -6.36
C TYR A 224 -10.58 7.90 -6.69
N ALA A 225 -10.72 7.02 -7.66
CA ALA A 225 -11.98 6.34 -7.92
C ALA A 225 -12.39 5.50 -6.72
N ILE A 226 -13.68 5.37 -6.48
CA ILE A 226 -14.24 4.43 -5.52
C ILE A 226 -14.78 3.23 -6.30
N CYS A 227 -14.40 2.02 -5.89
CA CYS A 227 -14.90 0.81 -6.54
C CYS A 227 -16.44 0.78 -6.48
N PRO A 228 -17.15 0.36 -7.55
CA PRO A 228 -18.62 0.43 -7.63
C PRO A 228 -19.36 -0.35 -6.54
N TRP A 229 -18.71 -1.29 -5.90
CA TRP A 229 -19.27 -2.09 -4.79
C TRP A 229 -18.94 -1.53 -3.40
N ILE A 230 -18.22 -0.40 -3.34
CA ILE A 230 -17.94 0.29 -2.08
C ILE A 230 -18.94 1.44 -1.94
N VAL A 231 -19.73 1.40 -0.89
CA VAL A 231 -20.61 2.49 -0.49
C VAL A 231 -19.87 3.37 0.50
N PRO A 232 -19.41 4.57 0.10
CA PRO A 232 -18.62 5.44 0.95
C PRO A 232 -19.49 6.28 1.88
N PHE A 233 -18.95 6.58 3.07
CA PHE A 233 -19.52 7.51 4.04
C PHE A 233 -18.44 8.42 4.58
N ALA A 234 -18.81 9.65 4.93
CA ALA A 234 -18.01 10.53 5.73
C ALA A 234 -18.66 10.68 7.13
N LEU A 235 -17.91 10.41 8.17
CA LEU A 235 -18.34 10.56 9.55
C LEU A 235 -17.59 11.74 10.19
N ASP A 236 -18.13 12.23 11.30
CA ASP A 236 -17.41 13.18 12.14
C ASP A 236 -16.10 12.58 12.70
N LYS A 237 -15.28 13.39 13.36
CA LYS A 237 -13.99 12.94 13.91
C LYS A 237 -14.15 11.78 14.89
N SER A 238 -15.25 11.72 15.65
CA SER A 238 -15.53 10.63 16.61
C SER A 238 -15.92 9.32 15.91
N GLY A 239 -16.40 9.40 14.67
CA GLY A 239 -16.95 8.26 13.93
C GLY A 239 -18.38 7.89 14.31
N GLU A 240 -19.09 8.75 15.03
CA GLU A 240 -20.44 8.48 15.54
C GLU A 240 -21.56 9.13 14.70
N LYS A 241 -21.25 10.26 14.04
CA LYS A 241 -22.25 11.02 13.28
C LYS A 241 -21.96 11.00 11.79
N LEU A 242 -22.95 10.61 11.00
CA LEU A 242 -22.91 10.72 9.55
C LEU A 242 -22.98 12.19 9.13
N LEU A 243 -22.06 12.60 8.25
CA LEU A 243 -22.05 13.93 7.66
C LEU A 243 -22.86 13.92 6.36
N ASN A 244 -23.69 14.94 6.16
CA ASN A 244 -24.56 15.03 5.01
C ASN A 244 -23.83 15.67 3.82
N PRO A 245 -23.71 15.03 2.66
CA PRO A 245 -23.10 15.64 1.47
C PRO A 245 -23.77 16.91 0.98
N ALA A 246 -25.08 17.06 1.21
CA ALA A 246 -25.82 18.26 0.80
C ALA A 246 -25.33 19.53 1.52
N ASP A 247 -24.85 19.43 2.73
CA ASP A 247 -24.34 20.57 3.50
C ASP A 247 -23.06 21.17 2.88
N GLY A 248 -22.31 20.36 2.11
CA GLY A 248 -21.06 20.72 1.44
C GLY A 248 -21.15 20.78 -0.10
N LYS A 249 -22.36 20.97 -0.66
CA LYS A 249 -22.57 20.96 -2.12
C LYS A 249 -22.01 19.72 -2.81
N GLY A 250 -22.22 18.57 -2.19
CA GLY A 250 -21.73 17.28 -2.69
C GLY A 250 -20.33 16.90 -2.20
N ARG A 251 -19.56 17.80 -1.57
CA ARG A 251 -18.26 17.52 -0.99
C ARG A 251 -18.32 17.50 0.53
N VAL A 252 -17.72 16.47 1.13
CA VAL A 252 -17.69 16.29 2.59
C VAL A 252 -16.29 15.91 3.02
N GLU A 253 -15.76 16.61 4.00
CA GLU A 253 -14.54 16.22 4.71
C GLU A 253 -14.90 15.54 6.03
N GLY A 254 -14.34 14.36 6.28
CA GLY A 254 -14.62 13.63 7.50
C GLY A 254 -13.83 12.32 7.59
N ARG A 255 -14.16 11.53 8.58
CA ARG A 255 -13.61 10.19 8.78
C ARG A 255 -14.18 9.25 7.72
N PHE A 256 -13.31 8.56 7.00
CA PHE A 256 -13.75 7.62 5.99
C PHE A 256 -14.38 6.38 6.65
N ALA A 257 -15.57 6.06 6.20
CA ALA A 257 -16.25 4.81 6.48
C ALA A 257 -16.85 4.24 5.20
N PHE A 258 -17.07 2.94 5.16
CA PHE A 258 -17.64 2.31 3.98
C PHE A 258 -18.36 1.01 4.30
N PHE A 259 -19.27 0.62 3.41
CA PHE A 259 -19.71 -0.77 3.26
C PHE A 259 -19.13 -1.36 1.97
N ASP A 260 -18.55 -2.56 2.09
CA ASP A 260 -18.09 -3.36 0.95
C ASP A 260 -19.15 -4.41 0.63
N LEU A 261 -19.86 -4.22 -0.48
CA LEU A 261 -20.97 -5.08 -0.91
C LEU A 261 -20.51 -6.44 -1.45
N LEU A 262 -19.21 -6.62 -1.69
CA LEU A 262 -18.62 -7.89 -2.11
C LEU A 262 -18.12 -8.73 -0.93
N ALA A 263 -18.07 -8.18 0.28
CA ALA A 263 -17.65 -8.92 1.46
C ALA A 263 -18.73 -9.91 1.88
N GLU A 264 -18.43 -11.21 1.84
CA GLU A 264 -19.33 -12.28 2.27
C GLU A 264 -18.80 -13.05 3.47
N GLY A 265 -17.49 -13.24 3.55
CA GLY A 265 -16.83 -14.00 4.62
C GLY A 265 -16.56 -13.19 5.88
N TYR A 266 -16.86 -11.89 5.90
CA TYR A 266 -16.63 -11.00 7.02
C TYR A 266 -17.59 -9.80 6.98
N TRP A 267 -17.68 -9.06 8.09
CA TRP A 267 -18.49 -7.83 8.12
C TRP A 267 -17.88 -6.78 7.18
N GLY A 268 -18.63 -6.37 6.16
CA GLY A 268 -18.18 -5.46 5.11
C GLY A 268 -18.21 -3.98 5.50
N GLY A 269 -18.71 -3.62 6.68
CA GLY A 269 -18.78 -2.24 7.16
C GLY A 269 -17.57 -1.89 8.04
N PHE A 270 -16.88 -0.79 7.71
CA PHE A 270 -15.71 -0.34 8.45
C PHE A 270 -15.70 1.17 8.65
N ILE A 271 -15.25 1.60 9.83
CA ILE A 271 -14.88 2.97 10.15
C ILE A 271 -13.36 3.00 10.24
N THR A 272 -12.72 3.87 9.47
CA THR A 272 -11.27 3.91 9.33
C THR A 272 -10.63 5.01 10.16
N GLY A 273 -9.30 5.02 10.26
CA GLY A 273 -8.51 6.11 10.81
C GLY A 273 -8.19 7.23 9.81
N ASP A 274 -8.67 7.11 8.56
CA ASP A 274 -8.35 8.07 7.51
C ASP A 274 -9.32 9.25 7.54
N LYS A 275 -8.77 10.46 7.41
CA LYS A 275 -9.50 11.68 7.12
C LYS A 275 -9.52 11.87 5.61
N VAL A 276 -10.70 11.98 5.02
CA VAL A 276 -10.86 12.11 3.57
C VAL A 276 -11.76 13.28 3.21
N THR A 277 -11.57 13.79 1.99
CA THR A 277 -12.56 14.62 1.32
C THR A 277 -13.22 13.79 0.23
N ILE A 278 -14.50 13.45 0.39
CA ILE A 278 -15.29 12.73 -0.60
C ILE A 278 -16.11 13.74 -1.41
N ASP A 279 -16.01 13.63 -2.72
CA ASP A 279 -16.85 14.37 -3.68
C ASP A 279 -17.90 13.38 -4.23
N PHE A 280 -19.13 13.53 -3.78
CA PHE A 280 -20.25 12.66 -4.17
C PHE A 280 -20.87 13.02 -5.53
N SER A 281 -20.59 14.20 -6.02
CA SER A 281 -21.12 14.72 -7.28
C SER A 281 -20.01 15.42 -8.06
N PRO A 282 -18.98 14.69 -8.51
CA PRO A 282 -17.85 15.30 -9.19
C PRO A 282 -18.30 15.95 -10.50
N GLU A 283 -17.98 17.23 -10.64
CA GLU A 283 -18.18 18.00 -11.85
C GLU A 283 -16.90 18.00 -12.71
N GLY A 284 -17.05 18.10 -14.02
CA GLY A 284 -15.94 18.18 -14.97
C GLY A 284 -15.49 16.81 -15.51
N PRO A 285 -14.33 16.78 -16.21
CA PRO A 285 -13.81 15.56 -16.83
C PRO A 285 -13.38 14.56 -15.78
N THR A 286 -13.77 13.30 -15.94
CA THR A 286 -13.56 12.22 -14.96
C THR A 286 -12.88 10.97 -15.53
N ASP A 287 -12.28 11.03 -16.72
CA ASP A 287 -11.72 9.85 -17.43
C ASP A 287 -12.74 8.71 -17.63
N GLY A 288 -14.05 9.07 -17.70
CA GLY A 288 -15.14 8.10 -17.72
C GLY A 288 -15.43 7.44 -16.36
N LEU A 289 -14.83 7.92 -15.29
CA LEU A 289 -15.16 7.50 -13.92
C LEU A 289 -16.58 7.99 -13.59
N GLN A 290 -17.35 7.10 -12.99
CA GLN A 290 -18.69 7.40 -12.50
C GLN A 290 -18.73 7.19 -10.99
N GLY A 291 -19.48 8.04 -10.29
CA GLY A 291 -19.67 7.95 -8.85
C GLY A 291 -18.70 8.82 -8.04
N PRO A 292 -18.72 8.67 -6.72
CA PRO A 292 -17.93 9.48 -5.81
C PRO A 292 -16.43 9.34 -6.02
N LEU A 293 -15.69 10.42 -5.75
CA LEU A 293 -14.23 10.46 -5.77
C LEU A 293 -13.68 10.82 -4.38
N ILE A 294 -12.58 10.22 -4.00
CA ILE A 294 -11.80 10.68 -2.84
C ILE A 294 -10.74 11.66 -3.33
N ARG A 295 -10.92 12.93 -2.98
CA ARG A 295 -10.05 14.04 -3.42
C ARG A 295 -8.78 14.16 -2.60
N GLN A 296 -8.89 13.95 -1.30
CA GLN A 296 -7.78 14.06 -0.35
C GLN A 296 -7.84 12.91 0.65
N VAL A 297 -6.68 12.46 1.08
CA VAL A 297 -6.51 11.44 2.10
C VAL A 297 -5.43 11.90 3.07
N GLY A 298 -5.76 11.89 4.34
CA GLY A 298 -4.84 12.08 5.46
C GLY A 298 -5.17 11.10 6.57
N ARG A 299 -4.44 11.14 7.66
CA ARG A 299 -4.74 10.32 8.85
C ARG A 299 -5.02 11.21 10.04
N TYR A 300 -6.05 10.88 10.80
CA TYR A 300 -6.30 11.58 12.06
C TYR A 300 -5.16 11.44 13.07
N ALA A 301 -4.46 10.31 13.07
CA ALA A 301 -3.30 10.10 13.93
C ALA A 301 -2.08 11.00 13.59
N ASP A 302 -1.98 11.47 12.35
CA ASP A 302 -0.91 12.34 11.88
C ASP A 302 -1.28 13.84 12.00
N LEU A 303 -2.55 14.14 12.29
CA LEU A 303 -3.05 15.48 12.52
C LEU A 303 -2.91 15.79 14.01
N GLU A 304 -2.24 16.88 14.33
CA GLU A 304 -2.04 17.39 15.70
C GLU A 304 -3.36 17.44 16.46
N GLU A 305 -3.54 16.68 17.45
CA GLU A 305 -4.58 16.71 18.50
C GLU A 305 -5.14 15.32 18.82
N GLY A 306 -4.36 14.60 19.59
CA GLY A 306 -4.86 13.51 20.37
C GLY A 306 -4.75 12.14 19.73
N GLU A 307 -4.57 11.15 20.57
CA GLU A 307 -4.51 9.74 20.20
C GLU A 307 -5.77 9.33 19.45
N ASP A 308 -5.65 9.12 18.14
CA ASP A 308 -6.72 8.47 17.39
C ASP A 308 -6.71 6.97 17.72
N LYS A 309 -7.75 6.53 18.43
CA LYS A 309 -7.92 5.12 18.80
C LYS A 309 -8.16 4.19 17.60
N LEU A 310 -8.43 4.75 16.42
CA LEU A 310 -8.72 4.03 15.18
C LEU A 310 -7.52 4.08 14.24
N SER A 311 -6.34 3.63 14.66
CA SER A 311 -5.18 3.56 13.76
C SER A 311 -5.24 2.32 12.88
N CYS A 312 -5.18 2.52 11.56
CA CYS A 312 -5.03 1.43 10.59
C CYS A 312 -3.58 0.91 10.59
N ALA A 313 -3.45 -0.38 10.45
CA ALA A 313 -2.20 -1.08 10.53
C ALA A 313 -1.63 -1.43 9.14
N GLY A 314 -0.43 -0.98 8.85
CA GLY A 314 0.26 -1.33 7.61
C GLY A 314 1.05 -2.63 7.70
N THR A 315 0.62 -3.72 7.06
CA THR A 315 1.23 -5.05 7.23
C THR A 315 2.53 -5.26 6.48
N MET A 316 2.58 -4.84 5.21
CA MET A 316 3.82 -4.98 4.42
C MET A 316 4.94 -4.12 5.00
N GLU A 317 4.59 -2.96 5.47
CA GLU A 317 5.51 -2.03 6.08
C GLU A 317 5.99 -2.46 7.46
N SER A 318 5.11 -3.03 8.29
CA SER A 318 5.56 -3.64 9.55
C SER A 318 6.42 -4.87 9.31
N TYR A 319 6.20 -5.61 8.21
CA TYR A 319 7.07 -6.67 7.79
C TYR A 319 8.46 -6.13 7.42
N VAL A 320 8.50 -5.11 6.57
CA VAL A 320 9.75 -4.46 6.14
C VAL A 320 10.40 -3.73 7.31
N ARG A 321 9.64 -2.99 8.14
CA ARG A 321 10.16 -2.34 9.35
C ARG A 321 10.58 -3.32 10.42
N GLY A 322 9.85 -4.40 10.61
CA GLY A 322 10.29 -5.48 11.50
C GLY A 322 11.62 -6.08 11.07
N MET A 323 12.00 -5.90 9.82
CA MET A 323 13.27 -6.35 9.26
C MET A 323 14.30 -5.20 9.13
N ILE A 324 13.88 -3.93 9.02
CA ILE A 324 14.76 -2.81 8.69
C ILE A 324 14.93 -1.81 9.85
N ASP A 325 13.89 -1.57 10.65
CA ASP A 325 13.93 -0.58 11.74
C ASP A 325 14.17 -1.23 13.10
N LEU A 326 15.36 -1.12 13.57
CA LEU A 326 15.72 -1.09 15.00
C LEU A 326 16.77 -0.03 15.25
#